data_b43b3bc7b08bb9a5a093ea8e67faabca
#
_entry.id   b43b3bc7b08bb9a5a093ea8e67faabca
#
_cell.length_a   1.000
_cell.length_b   1.000
_cell.length_c   1.000
_cell.angle_alpha   90.00
_cell.angle_beta   90.00
_cell.angle_gamma   90.00
#
_symmetry.space_group_name_H-M   'P 1'
#
loop_
_entity.id
_entity.type
_entity.pdbx_description
1 polymer ?
#
loop_
_entity_poly.entity_id
_entity_poly.type
_entity_poly.pdbx_seq_one_letter_code
_entity_poly.pdbx_strand_id
1 'polypeptide(L)'
;NSAILDYQVITNERMPNIMIYLSSFKLSDRKVNNPNIYPYNVFRGKYIEPFVFTPITVFYGSNGSGKSTLLNIIANCLQLKGKEYATSNSYGIVDYCGSFSNECSYGLGEDDFGKEIRNIPSNSRYIKSEDILYEIKKIQQKQVLSDGMEYDCVKNGMSLSEAKKYLDSKEGKRQEEYIKFAQEKYSNGETSLQYYEEYLQPDALYLLDEPEVSLSPANQVLLADEINKLARLLQCQFIIATHSPFMLGTLNAKIYNLDTNEYDT
;
A
#
# COMPACT_ATOMS: atom_id res chain seq x y z
N ASN A 1 -20.05 -7.69 -2.86
CA ASN A 1 -21.20 -8.08 -2.01
C ASN A 1 -20.94 -9.41 -1.32
N SER A 2 -20.06 -9.52 -0.33
CA SER A 2 -20.23 -10.64 0.59
C SER A 2 -19.37 -10.62 1.85
N ALA A 3 -18.15 -10.13 1.82
CA ALA A 3 -17.30 -10.22 3.02
C ALA A 3 -17.67 -9.20 4.13
N ILE A 4 -18.25 -8.06 3.76
CA ILE A 4 -18.61 -7.00 4.73
C ILE A 4 -20.02 -7.25 5.33
N LEU A 5 -20.92 -7.96 4.65
CA LEU A 5 -22.29 -8.21 5.13
C LEU A 5 -22.38 -9.27 6.22
N ASP A 6 -21.39 -10.16 6.36
CA ASP A 6 -21.40 -11.21 7.40
C ASP A 6 -20.92 -10.73 8.77
N TYR A 7 -20.33 -9.52 8.87
CA TYR A 7 -19.83 -8.98 10.13
C TYR A 7 -20.83 -8.16 10.94
N GLN A 8 -22.07 -7.95 10.44
CA GLN A 8 -23.10 -7.20 11.19
C GLN A 8 -23.77 -7.98 12.34
N VAL A 9 -23.38 -9.20 12.63
CA VAL A 9 -24.04 -10.05 13.66
C VAL A 9 -23.21 -10.22 14.94
N ILE A 10 -22.08 -9.53 15.10
CA ILE A 10 -21.36 -9.53 16.38
C ILE A 10 -21.77 -8.30 17.21
N THR A 11 -22.99 -8.34 17.75
CA THR A 11 -23.43 -7.43 18.79
C THR A 11 -23.18 -8.06 20.16
N ASN A 12 -22.50 -7.28 21.01
CA ASN A 12 -22.33 -7.44 22.45
C ASN A 12 -21.13 -8.24 22.96
N GLU A 13 -19.90 -7.94 22.52
CA GLU A 13 -18.77 -8.18 23.42
C GLU A 13 -17.60 -7.26 23.07
N ARG A 14 -17.20 -6.39 24.02
CA ARG A 14 -16.03 -5.52 24.07
C ARG A 14 -15.75 -4.72 22.78
N MET A 15 -15.73 -3.40 22.91
CA MET A 15 -15.13 -2.56 21.83
C MET A 15 -13.81 -3.21 21.40
N PRO A 16 -13.63 -3.50 20.10
CA PRO A 16 -12.38 -4.09 19.64
C PRO A 16 -11.24 -3.18 20.07
N ASN A 17 -10.27 -3.75 20.76
CA ASN A 17 -9.12 -3.01 21.23
C ASN A 17 -8.35 -2.53 19.99
N ILE A 18 -8.03 -1.25 19.96
CA ILE A 18 -7.32 -0.63 18.84
C ILE A 18 -5.89 -1.16 18.85
N MET A 19 -5.51 -1.91 17.81
CA MET A 19 -4.19 -2.52 17.71
C MET A 19 -3.15 -1.55 17.16
N ILE A 20 -2.00 -1.47 17.82
CA ILE A 20 -0.82 -0.75 17.34
C ILE A 20 0.31 -1.76 17.23
N TYR A 21 0.69 -2.11 15.99
CA TYR A 21 1.79 -3.06 15.73
C TYR A 21 3.14 -2.37 15.83
N LEU A 22 3.28 -1.19 15.26
CA LEU A 22 4.45 -0.33 15.34
C LEU A 22 4.11 0.86 16.23
N SER A 23 4.73 0.94 17.41
CA SER A 23 4.44 2.01 18.38
C SER A 23 5.32 3.24 18.17
N SER A 24 6.57 3.04 17.76
CA SER A 24 7.52 4.13 17.54
C SER A 24 8.58 3.79 16.50
N PHE A 25 9.17 4.85 15.92
CA PHE A 25 10.25 4.71 14.95
C PHE A 25 11.22 5.90 15.05
N LYS A 26 12.51 5.61 15.11
CA LYS A 26 13.58 6.62 15.10
C LYS A 26 14.51 6.38 13.93
N LEU A 27 14.71 7.41 13.11
CA LEU A 27 15.70 7.41 12.05
C LEU A 27 17.13 7.39 12.62
N SER A 28 18.08 6.92 11.80
CA SER A 28 19.49 6.99 12.11
C SER A 28 19.94 8.45 12.32
N ASP A 29 20.64 8.70 13.41
CA ASP A 29 21.30 9.97 13.70
C ASP A 29 22.82 9.93 13.36
N ARG A 30 23.25 8.87 12.68
CA ARG A 30 24.63 8.66 12.27
C ARG A 30 25.10 9.72 11.28
N LYS A 31 26.23 10.33 11.57
CA LYS A 31 26.92 11.24 10.65
C LYS A 31 27.75 10.42 9.66
N VAL A 32 27.46 10.58 8.37
CA VAL A 32 28.22 9.94 7.29
C VAL A 32 29.18 10.93 6.63
N ASN A 33 30.31 10.43 6.15
CA ASN A 33 31.34 11.27 5.50
C ASN A 33 30.84 11.89 4.19
N ASN A 34 29.97 11.19 3.45
CA ASN A 34 29.33 11.72 2.25
C ASN A 34 27.81 11.84 2.46
N PRO A 35 27.32 13.02 2.91
CA PRO A 35 25.91 13.22 3.20
C PRO A 35 25.03 13.32 1.94
N ASN A 36 25.59 13.23 0.73
CA ASN A 36 24.81 13.25 -0.50
C ASN A 36 24.36 11.85 -0.93
N ILE A 37 24.69 10.81 -0.16
CA ILE A 37 24.24 9.44 -0.44
C ILE A 37 22.79 9.28 0.02
N TYR A 38 21.95 8.72 -0.84
CA TYR A 38 20.58 8.31 -0.48
C TYR A 38 20.60 7.14 0.52
N PRO A 39 19.76 7.12 1.56
CA PRO A 39 18.75 8.13 1.90
C PRO A 39 19.21 9.23 2.87
N TYR A 40 20.48 9.28 3.26
CA TYR A 40 21.01 10.29 4.20
C TYR A 40 20.81 11.72 3.71
N ASN A 41 20.87 11.96 2.40
CA ASN A 41 20.65 13.26 1.79
C ASN A 41 19.22 13.78 1.99
N VAL A 42 18.22 12.90 2.09
CA VAL A 42 16.80 13.24 2.25
C VAL A 42 16.52 13.85 3.63
N PHE A 43 17.19 13.32 4.65
CA PHE A 43 16.97 13.73 6.06
C PHE A 43 18.06 14.67 6.59
N ARG A 44 18.96 15.12 5.71
CA ARG A 44 20.05 16.03 6.08
C ARG A 44 19.51 17.36 6.60
N GLY A 45 19.99 17.76 7.79
CA GLY A 45 19.59 19.02 8.41
C GLY A 45 18.18 19.07 8.97
N LYS A 46 17.45 17.97 8.89
CA LYS A 46 16.18 17.80 9.57
C LYS A 46 16.45 17.21 10.96
N TYR A 47 16.02 17.90 12.00
CA TYR A 47 15.93 17.31 13.33
C TYR A 47 14.61 16.57 13.40
N ILE A 48 14.64 15.25 13.29
CA ILE A 48 13.44 14.42 13.34
C ILE A 48 13.44 13.71 14.69
N GLU A 49 12.54 14.10 15.57
CA GLU A 49 12.26 13.37 16.80
C GLU A 49 11.70 11.97 16.47
N PRO A 50 11.79 11.02 17.42
CA PRO A 50 11.16 9.72 17.22
C PRO A 50 9.66 9.88 16.91
N PHE A 51 9.21 9.25 15.84
CA PHE A 51 7.79 9.17 15.54
C PHE A 51 7.10 8.24 16.53
N VAL A 52 5.96 8.66 17.05
CA VAL A 52 5.07 7.83 17.88
C VAL A 52 3.79 7.61 17.08
N PHE A 53 3.49 6.37 16.80
CA PHE A 53 2.39 5.99 15.94
C PHE A 53 1.09 5.77 16.71
N THR A 54 0.00 6.03 16.01
CA THR A 54 -1.38 5.77 16.41
C THR A 54 -1.98 4.74 15.45
N PRO A 55 -3.23 4.31 15.61
CA PRO A 55 -3.87 3.39 14.65
C PRO A 55 -3.85 3.90 13.22
N ILE A 56 -3.98 5.22 13.05
CA ILE A 56 -3.77 5.88 11.75
C ILE A 56 -2.81 7.04 11.96
N THR A 57 -1.68 7.00 11.26
CA THR A 57 -0.69 8.08 11.28
C THR A 57 -0.42 8.53 9.85
N VAL A 58 -0.41 9.83 9.62
CA VAL A 58 -0.18 10.42 8.30
C VAL A 58 1.10 11.23 8.29
N PHE A 59 1.93 11.00 7.29
CA PHE A 59 3.05 11.85 6.91
C PHE A 59 2.60 12.79 5.79
N TYR A 60 2.56 14.06 6.10
CA TYR A 60 2.25 15.15 5.17
C TYR A 60 3.50 15.95 4.84
N GLY A 61 3.51 16.59 3.68
CA GLY A 61 4.60 17.48 3.25
C GLY A 61 4.67 17.60 1.74
N SER A 62 5.46 18.54 1.26
CA SER A 62 5.66 18.81 -0.16
C SER A 62 6.34 17.64 -0.89
N ASN A 63 6.35 17.70 -2.23
CA ASN A 63 7.12 16.75 -3.03
C ASN A 63 8.61 16.86 -2.71
N GLY A 64 9.25 15.72 -2.46
CA GLY A 64 10.65 15.67 -2.03
C GLY A 64 10.87 15.86 -0.52
N SER A 65 9.82 16.01 0.30
CA SER A 65 9.96 16.10 1.77
C SER A 65 10.47 14.80 2.43
N GLY A 66 10.47 13.68 1.71
CA GLY A 66 10.98 12.39 2.18
C GLY A 66 9.93 11.40 2.65
N LYS A 67 8.62 11.64 2.40
CA LYS A 67 7.52 10.76 2.79
C LYS A 67 7.71 9.32 2.33
N SER A 68 7.83 9.12 1.01
CA SER A 68 8.02 7.79 0.40
C SER A 68 9.31 7.13 0.86
N THR A 69 10.38 7.92 1.00
CA THR A 69 11.66 7.43 1.54
C THR A 69 11.50 6.92 2.98
N LEU A 70 10.78 7.66 3.82
CA LEU A 70 10.52 7.27 5.21
C LEU A 70 9.70 5.97 5.27
N LEU A 71 8.62 5.86 4.49
CA LEU A 71 7.83 4.64 4.43
C LEU A 71 8.65 3.45 3.95
N ASN A 72 9.50 3.64 2.94
CA ASN A 72 10.36 2.58 2.43
C ASN A 72 11.41 2.12 3.45
N ILE A 73 11.98 3.04 4.24
CA ILE A 73 12.90 2.70 5.33
C ILE A 73 12.16 1.89 6.41
N ILE A 74 10.97 2.31 6.83
CA ILE A 74 10.13 1.56 7.78
C ILE A 74 9.82 0.16 7.23
N ALA A 75 9.42 0.07 5.95
CA ALA A 75 9.15 -1.20 5.28
C ALA A 75 10.36 -2.13 5.26
N ASN A 76 11.58 -1.58 5.06
CA ASN A 76 12.83 -2.33 5.11
C ASN A 76 13.18 -2.79 6.53
N CYS A 77 13.02 -1.95 7.55
CA CYS A 77 13.24 -2.33 8.95
C CYS A 77 12.33 -3.50 9.36
N LEU A 78 11.05 -3.43 8.98
CA LEU A 78 10.04 -4.42 9.34
C LEU A 78 9.95 -5.60 8.36
N GLN A 79 10.76 -5.60 7.30
CA GLN A 79 10.77 -6.63 6.24
C GLN A 79 9.39 -6.86 5.61
N LEU A 80 8.63 -5.78 5.40
CA LEU A 80 7.29 -5.85 4.83
C LEU A 80 7.31 -6.25 3.35
N LYS A 81 6.25 -6.92 2.91
CA LYS A 81 5.99 -7.15 1.49
C LYS A 81 5.79 -5.80 0.77
N GLY A 82 6.32 -5.65 -0.44
CA GLY A 82 6.25 -4.40 -1.21
C GLY A 82 7.39 -3.41 -0.93
N LYS A 83 8.30 -3.70 0.01
CA LYS A 83 9.52 -2.90 0.20
C LYS A 83 10.35 -2.87 -1.08
N GLU A 84 11.10 -1.79 -1.29
CA GLU A 84 12.07 -1.73 -2.38
C GLU A 84 13.22 -2.71 -2.14
N TYR A 85 13.59 -3.42 -3.21
CA TYR A 85 14.73 -4.32 -3.18
C TYR A 85 16.00 -3.58 -3.60
N ALA A 86 17.14 -4.13 -3.18
CA ALA A 86 18.43 -3.69 -3.65
C ALA A 86 18.51 -3.71 -5.19
N THR A 87 19.03 -2.64 -5.77
CA THR A 87 19.24 -2.55 -7.21
C THR A 87 20.64 -3.02 -7.56
N SER A 88 20.77 -3.86 -8.59
CA SER A 88 22.06 -4.23 -9.18
C SER A 88 22.41 -3.30 -10.32
N ASN A 89 23.63 -2.79 -10.32
CA ASN A 89 24.20 -2.06 -11.44
C ASN A 89 25.56 -2.67 -11.87
N SER A 90 26.22 -2.08 -12.87
CA SER A 90 27.52 -2.56 -13.35
C SER A 90 28.64 -2.55 -12.29
N TYR A 91 28.43 -1.91 -11.17
CA TYR A 91 29.38 -1.82 -10.06
C TYR A 91 29.03 -2.74 -8.89
N GLY A 92 27.94 -3.48 -8.95
CA GLY A 92 27.51 -4.44 -7.93
C GLY A 92 26.10 -4.20 -7.43
N ILE A 93 25.75 -4.89 -6.34
CA ILE A 93 24.47 -4.74 -5.65
C ILE A 93 24.59 -3.56 -4.68
N VAL A 94 23.70 -2.59 -4.81
CA VAL A 94 23.64 -1.43 -3.93
C VAL A 94 22.31 -1.45 -3.18
N ASP A 95 22.40 -1.61 -1.87
CA ASP A 95 21.25 -1.61 -0.95
C ASP A 95 21.37 -0.45 0.03
N TYR A 96 21.07 0.75 -0.46
CA TYR A 96 21.14 1.95 0.37
C TYR A 96 20.08 1.95 1.50
N CYS A 97 18.87 1.50 1.19
CA CYS A 97 17.79 1.48 2.18
C CYS A 97 18.02 0.40 3.23
N GLY A 98 18.45 -0.79 2.86
CA GLY A 98 18.75 -1.86 3.81
C GLY A 98 19.86 -1.50 4.77
N SER A 99 20.95 -0.89 4.27
CA SER A 99 22.05 -0.42 5.11
C SER A 99 21.60 0.65 6.11
N PHE A 100 20.84 1.65 5.67
CA PHE A 100 20.30 2.70 6.52
C PHE A 100 19.29 2.17 7.53
N SER A 101 18.45 1.21 7.13
CA SER A 101 17.44 0.58 7.99
C SER A 101 18.06 -0.12 9.19
N ASN A 102 19.26 -0.70 9.05
CA ASN A 102 19.98 -1.34 10.15
C ASN A 102 20.49 -0.34 11.20
N GLU A 103 20.52 0.94 10.88
CA GLU A 103 20.91 2.01 11.79
C GLU A 103 19.70 2.67 12.48
N CYS A 104 18.50 2.38 12.02
CA CYS A 104 17.25 2.86 12.61
C CYS A 104 16.82 1.99 13.79
N SER A 105 15.99 2.55 14.65
CA SER A 105 15.39 1.80 15.76
C SER A 105 13.87 1.96 15.77
N TYR A 106 13.17 0.93 16.25
CA TYR A 106 11.73 0.96 16.35
C TYR A 106 11.24 0.19 17.58
N GLY A 107 10.08 0.57 18.08
CA GLY A 107 9.36 -0.14 19.12
C GLY A 107 8.11 -0.78 18.55
N LEU A 108 7.82 -2.01 18.94
CA LEU A 108 6.54 -2.65 18.65
C LEU A 108 5.53 -2.27 19.74
N GLY A 109 4.25 -2.46 19.46
CA GLY A 109 3.18 -2.22 20.41
C GLY A 109 2.95 -3.39 21.35
N GLU A 110 1.82 -3.33 22.05
CA GLU A 110 1.40 -4.37 22.98
C GLU A 110 0.08 -4.99 22.51
N ASP A 111 -0.11 -6.26 22.83
CA ASP A 111 -1.37 -6.95 22.59
C ASP A 111 -2.44 -6.58 23.65
N ASP A 112 -3.64 -7.13 23.52
CA ASP A 112 -4.78 -6.91 24.43
C ASP A 112 -4.49 -7.29 25.89
N PHE A 113 -3.42 -8.02 26.15
CA PHE A 113 -2.98 -8.46 27.48
C PHE A 113 -1.80 -7.64 28.02
N GLY A 114 -1.40 -6.57 27.31
CA GLY A 114 -0.24 -5.74 27.67
C GLY A 114 1.10 -6.45 27.45
N LYS A 115 1.14 -7.46 26.58
CA LYS A 115 2.36 -8.15 26.22
C LYS A 115 2.89 -7.58 24.91
N GLU A 116 4.18 -7.29 24.87
CA GLU A 116 4.85 -6.78 23.69
C GLU A 116 4.65 -7.71 22.47
N ILE A 117 4.21 -7.11 21.36
CA ILE A 117 4.10 -7.78 20.07
C ILE A 117 5.51 -8.15 19.60
N ARG A 118 5.72 -9.40 19.23
CA ARG A 118 7.04 -9.87 18.79
C ARG A 118 7.23 -9.86 17.29
N ASN A 119 6.15 -9.99 16.53
CA ASN A 119 6.20 -10.09 15.09
C ASN A 119 5.08 -9.28 14.45
N ILE A 120 5.40 -8.64 13.35
CA ILE A 120 4.40 -7.99 12.48
C ILE A 120 3.60 -9.09 11.75
N PRO A 121 2.26 -8.96 11.63
CA PRO A 121 1.43 -9.92 10.91
C PRO A 121 1.90 -10.15 9.47
N SER A 122 1.81 -11.38 8.98
CA SER A 122 2.34 -11.79 7.66
C SER A 122 1.60 -11.19 6.47
N ASN A 123 0.36 -10.71 6.67
CA ASN A 123 -0.45 -9.99 5.69
C ASN A 123 -0.12 -8.49 5.62
N SER A 124 0.73 -7.99 6.53
CA SER A 124 1.20 -6.60 6.52
C SER A 124 2.04 -6.30 5.28
N ARG A 125 1.86 -5.10 4.73
CA ARG A 125 2.54 -4.73 3.48
C ARG A 125 2.71 -3.23 3.30
N TYR A 126 3.67 -2.88 2.46
CA TYR A 126 3.85 -1.56 1.89
C TYR A 126 3.22 -1.54 0.50
N ILE A 127 2.30 -0.60 0.25
CA ILE A 127 1.56 -0.45 -1.02
C ILE A 127 1.85 0.95 -1.56
N LYS A 128 2.39 1.00 -2.76
CA LYS A 128 2.63 2.22 -3.52
C LYS A 128 1.57 2.38 -4.59
N SER A 129 1.15 3.62 -4.85
CA SER A 129 0.24 3.92 -5.95
C SER A 129 0.77 3.46 -7.30
N GLU A 130 2.09 3.54 -7.51
CA GLU A 130 2.75 3.08 -8.74
C GLU A 130 2.57 1.58 -8.98
N ASP A 131 2.64 0.76 -7.92
CA ASP A 131 2.45 -0.69 -8.01
C ASP A 131 1.01 -1.03 -8.39
N ILE A 132 0.03 -0.29 -7.87
CA ILE A 132 -1.39 -0.42 -8.22
C ILE A 132 -1.59 -0.08 -9.70
N LEU A 133 -1.05 1.04 -10.16
CA LEU A 133 -1.13 1.45 -11.56
C LEU A 133 -0.45 0.45 -12.50
N TYR A 134 0.65 -0.16 -12.06
CA TYR A 134 1.34 -1.19 -12.81
C TYR A 134 0.47 -2.45 -12.97
N GLU A 135 -0.15 -2.94 -11.90
CA GLU A 135 -1.04 -4.09 -11.95
C GLU A 135 -2.30 -3.82 -12.81
N ILE A 136 -2.87 -2.62 -12.73
CA ILE A 136 -3.97 -2.18 -13.61
C ILE A 136 -3.54 -2.22 -15.08
N LYS A 137 -2.39 -1.63 -15.42
CA LYS A 137 -1.86 -1.63 -16.79
C LYS A 137 -1.59 -3.05 -17.29
N LYS A 138 -1.07 -3.92 -16.44
CA LYS A 138 -0.81 -5.32 -16.78
C LYS A 138 -2.10 -6.09 -17.10
N ILE A 139 -3.18 -5.81 -16.39
CA ILE A 139 -4.50 -6.39 -16.66
C ILE A 139 -5.03 -5.85 -17.99
N GLN A 140 -4.95 -4.54 -18.23
CA GLN A 140 -5.35 -3.93 -19.51
C GLN A 140 -4.55 -4.47 -20.70
N GLN A 141 -3.24 -4.69 -20.54
CA GLN A 141 -2.40 -5.30 -21.58
C GLN A 141 -2.79 -6.75 -21.86
N LYS A 142 -3.13 -7.54 -20.84
CA LYS A 142 -3.64 -8.90 -21.01
C LYS A 142 -4.95 -8.91 -21.80
N GLN A 143 -5.78 -7.90 -21.62
CA GLN A 143 -7.03 -7.76 -22.37
C GLN A 143 -6.79 -7.43 -23.84
N VAL A 144 -5.91 -6.47 -24.14
CA VAL A 144 -5.49 -6.17 -25.54
C VAL A 144 -4.91 -7.41 -26.20
N LEU A 145 -4.14 -8.23 -25.45
CA LEU A 145 -3.63 -9.51 -25.91
C LEU A 145 -4.73 -10.55 -26.16
N SER A 146 -5.82 -10.51 -25.39
CA SER A 146 -6.97 -11.42 -25.55
C SER A 146 -7.85 -11.04 -26.74
N ASP A 147 -8.10 -9.75 -26.96
CA ASP A 147 -8.76 -9.27 -28.18
C ASP A 147 -7.89 -9.57 -29.43
N GLY A 148 -6.58 -9.62 -29.24
CA GLY A 148 -5.62 -10.11 -30.22
C GLY A 148 -5.63 -11.64 -30.41
N MET A 149 -6.11 -12.42 -29.43
CA MET A 149 -6.13 -13.89 -29.51
C MET A 149 -7.05 -14.40 -30.62
N GLU A 150 -8.18 -13.79 -30.88
CA GLU A 150 -9.03 -14.10 -32.03
C GLU A 150 -8.28 -13.84 -33.34
N TYR A 151 -7.60 -12.69 -33.41
CA TYR A 151 -6.76 -12.32 -34.54
C TYR A 151 -5.56 -13.29 -34.69
N ASP A 152 -4.90 -13.65 -33.60
CA ASP A 152 -3.75 -14.57 -33.61
C ASP A 152 -4.17 -16.02 -33.91
N CYS A 153 -5.32 -16.49 -33.46
CA CYS A 153 -5.89 -17.79 -33.86
C CYS A 153 -6.13 -17.84 -35.37
N VAL A 154 -6.65 -16.78 -35.94
CA VAL A 154 -6.88 -16.66 -37.39
C VAL A 154 -5.54 -16.57 -38.14
N LYS A 155 -4.58 -15.80 -37.63
CA LYS A 155 -3.25 -15.64 -38.20
C LYS A 155 -2.43 -16.92 -38.16
N ASN A 156 -2.65 -17.77 -37.18
CA ASN A 156 -2.03 -19.09 -37.03
C ASN A 156 -2.74 -20.21 -37.78
N GLY A 157 -3.63 -19.86 -38.70
CA GLY A 157 -4.27 -20.82 -39.64
C GLY A 157 -5.57 -21.41 -39.16
N MET A 158 -6.12 -20.97 -38.03
CA MET A 158 -7.50 -21.31 -37.67
C MET A 158 -8.47 -20.51 -38.54
N SER A 159 -9.52 -21.15 -39.02
CA SER A 159 -10.62 -20.42 -39.62
C SER A 159 -11.35 -19.59 -38.56
N LEU A 160 -11.97 -18.47 -38.93
CA LEU A 160 -12.78 -17.66 -38.04
C LEU A 160 -13.83 -18.49 -37.27
N SER A 161 -14.31 -19.58 -37.85
CA SER A 161 -15.27 -20.50 -37.23
C SER A 161 -14.64 -21.41 -36.17
N GLU A 162 -13.39 -21.77 -36.33
CA GLU A 162 -12.61 -22.54 -35.33
C GLU A 162 -12.13 -21.66 -34.18
N ALA A 163 -11.70 -20.46 -34.46
CA ALA A 163 -11.36 -19.46 -33.45
C ALA A 163 -12.59 -19.13 -32.57
N LYS A 164 -13.75 -18.92 -33.17
CA LYS A 164 -15.03 -18.75 -32.46
C LYS A 164 -15.44 -20.00 -31.66
N LYS A 165 -15.22 -21.19 -32.18
CA LYS A 165 -15.47 -22.44 -31.44
C LYS A 165 -14.50 -22.62 -30.26
N TYR A 166 -13.26 -22.20 -30.41
CA TYR A 166 -12.29 -22.20 -29.31
C TYR A 166 -12.71 -21.20 -28.23
N LEU A 167 -13.10 -20.00 -28.60
CA LEU A 167 -13.60 -18.98 -27.69
C LEU A 167 -14.93 -19.39 -27.02
N ASP A 168 -15.77 -20.17 -27.72
CA ASP A 168 -16.99 -20.77 -27.19
C ASP A 168 -16.77 -22.01 -26.32
N SER A 169 -15.55 -22.55 -26.29
CA SER A 169 -15.18 -23.68 -25.42
C SER A 169 -15.22 -23.28 -23.93
N LYS A 170 -15.29 -24.29 -23.04
CA LYS A 170 -15.23 -24.04 -21.58
C LYS A 170 -13.98 -23.23 -21.16
N GLU A 171 -12.87 -23.42 -21.86
CA GLU A 171 -11.62 -22.69 -21.63
C GLU A 171 -11.69 -21.27 -22.17
N GLY A 172 -12.23 -21.07 -23.38
CA GLY A 172 -12.44 -19.75 -23.97
C GLY A 172 -13.42 -18.90 -23.16
N LYS A 173 -14.54 -19.48 -22.72
CA LYS A 173 -15.53 -18.80 -21.85
C LYS A 173 -14.94 -18.45 -20.48
N ARG A 174 -14.11 -19.29 -19.92
CA ARG A 174 -13.43 -19.03 -18.66
C ARG A 174 -12.44 -17.87 -18.79
N GLN A 175 -11.74 -17.77 -19.92
CA GLN A 175 -10.89 -16.65 -20.24
C GLN A 175 -11.71 -15.38 -20.51
N GLU A 176 -12.81 -15.50 -21.24
CA GLU A 176 -13.70 -14.38 -21.54
C GLU A 176 -14.42 -13.84 -20.29
N GLU A 177 -14.88 -14.73 -19.39
CA GLU A 177 -15.44 -14.34 -18.08
C GLU A 177 -14.40 -13.66 -17.20
N TYR A 178 -13.17 -14.17 -17.20
CA TYR A 178 -12.06 -13.53 -16.47
C TYR A 178 -11.73 -12.15 -17.03
N ILE A 179 -11.82 -11.98 -18.35
CA ILE A 179 -11.58 -10.71 -19.04
C ILE A 179 -12.73 -9.73 -18.81
N LYS A 180 -14.00 -10.18 -18.91
CA LYS A 180 -15.17 -9.37 -18.57
C LYS A 180 -15.16 -8.95 -17.11
N PHE A 181 -14.85 -9.87 -16.21
CA PHE A 181 -14.68 -9.58 -14.80
C PHE A 181 -13.54 -8.57 -14.56
N ALA A 182 -12.43 -8.70 -15.28
CA ALA A 182 -11.36 -7.73 -15.27
C ALA A 182 -11.77 -6.37 -15.86
N GLN A 183 -12.59 -6.34 -16.93
CA GLN A 183 -13.10 -5.11 -17.54
C GLN A 183 -14.11 -4.38 -16.64
N GLU A 184 -15.07 -5.10 -16.09
CA GLU A 184 -16.07 -4.55 -15.18
C GLU A 184 -15.44 -4.08 -13.87
N LYS A 185 -14.39 -4.77 -13.44
CA LYS A 185 -13.69 -4.49 -12.20
C LYS A 185 -12.67 -3.35 -12.32
N TYR A 186 -12.18 -3.07 -13.52
CA TYR A 186 -10.99 -2.25 -13.72
C TYR A 186 -11.13 -1.06 -14.68
N SER A 187 -12.26 -0.44 -14.79
CA SER A 187 -12.41 0.82 -15.54
C SER A 187 -12.24 2.05 -14.61
N ASN A 188 -11.07 2.70 -14.68
CA ASN A 188 -10.77 4.01 -14.04
C ASN A 188 -10.68 4.00 -12.50
N GLY A 189 -10.93 5.12 -11.82
CA GLY A 189 -10.76 5.32 -10.38
C GLY A 189 -11.53 4.37 -9.45
N GLU A 190 -12.60 3.70 -9.93
CA GLU A 190 -13.28 2.60 -9.23
C GLU A 190 -12.37 1.39 -9.03
N THR A 191 -11.51 1.14 -9.98
CA THR A 191 -10.51 0.06 -9.97
C THR A 191 -9.50 0.16 -8.84
N SER A 192 -8.93 1.36 -8.63
CA SER A 192 -7.96 1.57 -7.56
C SER A 192 -8.60 1.37 -6.20
N LEU A 193 -9.85 1.81 -6.02
CA LEU A 193 -10.60 1.59 -4.78
C LEU A 193 -10.85 0.09 -4.54
N GLN A 194 -11.29 -0.65 -5.57
CA GLN A 194 -11.49 -2.10 -5.48
C GLN A 194 -10.20 -2.86 -5.18
N TYR A 195 -9.06 -2.38 -5.71
CA TYR A 195 -7.76 -2.95 -5.38
C TYR A 195 -7.48 -2.83 -3.87
N TYR A 196 -7.72 -1.66 -3.29
CA TYR A 196 -7.55 -1.49 -1.85
C TYR A 196 -8.48 -2.39 -1.06
N GLU A 197 -9.76 -2.51 -1.44
CA GLU A 197 -10.74 -3.41 -0.80
C GLU A 197 -10.29 -4.88 -0.83
N GLU A 198 -9.62 -5.33 -1.88
CA GLU A 198 -9.09 -6.70 -1.97
C GLU A 198 -7.81 -6.93 -1.16
N TYR A 199 -6.95 -5.93 -1.10
CA TYR A 199 -5.63 -6.08 -0.47
C TYR A 199 -5.61 -5.71 1.01
N LEU A 200 -6.55 -4.89 1.47
CA LEU A 200 -6.66 -4.53 2.88
C LEU A 200 -7.41 -5.63 3.65
N GLN A 201 -6.65 -6.46 4.34
CA GLN A 201 -7.16 -7.56 5.15
C GLN A 201 -7.10 -7.20 6.64
N PRO A 202 -7.95 -7.79 7.52
CA PRO A 202 -7.89 -7.62 8.97
C PRO A 202 -6.52 -7.98 9.56
N ASP A 203 -6.26 -7.51 10.78
CA ASP A 203 -5.08 -7.85 11.59
C ASP A 203 -3.77 -7.59 10.84
N ALA A 204 -3.53 -6.36 10.40
CA ALA A 204 -2.35 -6.02 9.62
C ALA A 204 -1.86 -4.59 9.82
N LEU A 205 -0.56 -4.39 9.58
CA LEU A 205 0.07 -3.07 9.42
C LEU A 205 0.20 -2.75 7.93
N TYR A 206 -0.35 -1.61 7.53
CA TYR A 206 -0.25 -1.09 6.18
C TYR A 206 0.55 0.20 6.12
N LEU A 207 1.52 0.24 5.23
CA LEU A 207 2.16 1.47 4.78
C LEU A 207 1.56 1.82 3.42
N LEU A 208 0.96 3.01 3.27
CA LEU A 208 0.34 3.45 2.02
C LEU A 208 1.06 4.71 1.52
N ASP A 209 1.56 4.65 0.29
CA ASP A 209 2.28 5.76 -0.32
C ASP A 209 1.44 6.38 -1.45
N GLU A 210 1.01 7.62 -1.22
CA GLU A 210 0.15 8.41 -2.10
C GLU A 210 -1.09 7.63 -2.60
N PRO A 211 -1.89 7.04 -1.69
CA PRO A 211 -3.02 6.20 -2.07
C PRO A 211 -4.10 6.95 -2.87
N GLU A 212 -4.08 8.27 -2.84
CA GLU A 212 -4.97 9.16 -3.59
C GLU A 212 -4.70 9.21 -5.10
N VAL A 213 -3.52 8.80 -5.55
CA VAL A 213 -3.16 8.85 -6.97
C VAL A 213 -4.13 8.00 -7.78
N SER A 214 -4.65 8.60 -8.85
CA SER A 214 -5.69 8.03 -9.73
C SER A 214 -7.09 7.90 -9.12
N LEU A 215 -7.32 8.37 -7.90
CA LEU A 215 -8.65 8.42 -7.29
C LEU A 215 -9.31 9.80 -7.51
N SER A 216 -10.59 9.79 -7.85
CA SER A 216 -11.41 11.00 -7.80
C SER A 216 -11.54 11.50 -6.35
N PRO A 217 -11.81 12.81 -6.12
CA PRO A 217 -12.03 13.32 -4.75
C PRO A 217 -13.05 12.52 -3.95
N ALA A 218 -14.13 12.07 -4.58
CA ALA A 218 -15.15 11.24 -3.93
C ALA A 218 -14.58 9.88 -3.49
N ASN A 219 -13.79 9.23 -4.37
CA ASN A 219 -13.16 7.94 -4.06
C ASN A 219 -12.04 8.06 -3.02
N GLN A 220 -11.37 9.20 -2.93
CA GLN A 220 -10.41 9.49 -1.84
C GLN A 220 -11.10 9.53 -0.47
N VAL A 221 -12.27 10.17 -0.39
CA VAL A 221 -13.09 10.18 0.82
C VAL A 221 -13.57 8.77 1.16
N LEU A 222 -14.06 8.00 0.20
CA LEU A 222 -14.50 6.62 0.42
C LEU A 222 -13.37 5.73 0.92
N LEU A 223 -12.16 5.85 0.34
CA LEU A 223 -11.00 5.11 0.82
C LEU A 223 -10.61 5.51 2.25
N ALA A 224 -10.63 6.80 2.57
CA ALA A 224 -10.33 7.29 3.92
C ALA A 224 -11.35 6.79 4.94
N ASP A 225 -12.63 6.77 4.61
CA ASP A 225 -13.68 6.20 5.46
C ASP A 225 -13.49 4.69 5.69
N GLU A 226 -13.09 3.96 4.65
CA GLU A 226 -12.78 2.53 4.77
C GLU A 226 -11.57 2.28 5.67
N ILE A 227 -10.50 3.06 5.51
CA ILE A 227 -9.31 3.01 6.39
C ILE A 227 -9.72 3.27 7.86
N ASN A 228 -10.56 4.28 8.12
CA ASN A 228 -11.06 4.56 9.46
C ASN A 228 -11.82 3.37 10.06
N LYS A 229 -12.65 2.68 9.26
CA LYS A 229 -13.40 1.48 9.68
C LYS A 229 -12.46 0.31 9.98
N LEU A 230 -11.52 0.02 9.08
CA LEU A 230 -10.55 -1.06 9.23
C LEU A 230 -9.68 -0.86 10.48
N ALA A 231 -9.21 0.36 10.73
CA ALA A 231 -8.42 0.67 11.92
C ALA A 231 -9.23 0.50 13.22
N ARG A 232 -10.51 0.89 13.21
CA ARG A 232 -11.37 0.83 14.39
C ARG A 232 -11.94 -0.56 14.68
N LEU A 233 -12.28 -1.33 13.63
CA LEU A 233 -13.10 -2.55 13.76
C LEU A 233 -12.32 -3.83 13.47
N LEU A 234 -11.25 -3.77 12.66
CA LEU A 234 -10.56 -4.95 12.15
C LEU A 234 -9.07 -4.97 12.53
N GLN A 235 -8.70 -4.30 13.61
CA GLN A 235 -7.35 -4.31 14.18
C GLN A 235 -6.26 -4.00 13.15
N CYS A 236 -6.53 -3.08 12.21
CA CYS A 236 -5.54 -2.61 11.27
C CYS A 236 -4.83 -1.37 11.79
N GLN A 237 -3.54 -1.26 11.51
CA GLN A 237 -2.79 -0.03 11.69
C GLN A 237 -2.36 0.51 10.33
N PHE A 238 -2.46 1.83 10.15
CA PHE A 238 -2.08 2.51 8.92
C PHE A 238 -1.05 3.59 9.16
N ILE A 239 -0.01 3.61 8.33
CA ILE A 239 0.96 4.70 8.23
C ILE A 239 0.93 5.16 6.78
N ILE A 240 0.49 6.39 6.54
CA ILE A 240 0.12 6.87 5.22
C ILE A 240 0.96 8.09 4.85
N ALA A 241 1.58 8.08 3.68
CA ALA A 241 2.14 9.28 3.07
C ALA A 241 1.14 9.84 2.07
N THR A 242 0.69 11.08 2.27
CA THR A 242 -0.27 11.73 1.38
C THR A 242 -0.06 13.25 1.36
N HIS A 243 -0.50 13.87 0.28
CA HIS A 243 -0.66 15.33 0.18
C HIS A 243 -2.11 15.72 -0.15
N SER A 244 -3.03 14.76 -0.15
CA SER A 244 -4.44 14.99 -0.44
C SER A 244 -5.17 15.68 0.69
N PRO A 245 -5.78 16.86 0.45
CA PRO A 245 -6.60 17.53 1.45
C PRO A 245 -7.86 16.72 1.80
N PHE A 246 -8.37 15.89 0.88
CA PHE A 246 -9.53 15.04 1.11
C PHE A 246 -9.19 13.90 2.08
N MET A 247 -8.03 13.27 1.90
CA MET A 247 -7.54 12.25 2.84
C MET A 247 -7.29 12.87 4.22
N LEU A 248 -6.58 14.00 4.28
CA LEU A 248 -6.26 14.70 5.53
C LEU A 248 -7.52 15.15 6.29
N GLY A 249 -8.55 15.59 5.57
CA GLY A 249 -9.81 16.04 6.18
C GLY A 249 -10.75 14.93 6.64
N THR A 250 -10.53 13.68 6.18
CA THR A 250 -11.44 12.55 6.45
C THR A 250 -10.84 11.54 7.42
N LEU A 251 -9.50 11.34 7.39
CA LEU A 251 -8.83 10.36 8.27
C LEU A 251 -8.82 10.85 9.73
N ASN A 252 -9.14 9.94 10.65
CA ASN A 252 -8.97 10.15 12.10
C ASN A 252 -7.52 9.81 12.47
N ALA A 253 -6.57 10.67 12.11
CA ALA A 253 -5.16 10.37 12.12
C ALA A 253 -4.35 11.38 12.92
N LYS A 254 -3.23 10.92 13.47
CA LYS A 254 -2.13 11.79 13.90
C LYS A 254 -1.34 12.22 12.67
N ILE A 255 -1.13 13.52 12.49
CA ILE A 255 -0.45 14.06 11.31
C ILE A 255 0.95 14.56 11.69
N TYR A 256 1.95 14.16 10.93
CA TYR A 256 3.31 14.66 10.98
C TYR A 256 3.62 15.47 9.73
N ASN A 257 3.94 16.75 9.89
CA ASN A 257 4.37 17.60 8.79
C ASN A 257 5.90 17.50 8.64
N LEU A 258 6.36 16.88 7.54
CA LEU A 258 7.80 16.69 7.27
C LEU A 258 8.49 17.92 6.70
N ASP A 259 7.75 18.97 6.33
CA ASP A 259 8.34 20.24 5.88
C ASP A 259 8.77 21.11 7.06
N THR A 260 7.95 21.17 8.12
CA THR A 260 8.19 22.02 9.30
C THR A 260 8.75 21.26 10.49
N ASN A 261 8.76 19.92 10.45
CA ASN A 261 9.04 19.05 11.62
C ASN A 261 8.10 19.29 12.81
N GLU A 262 6.88 19.75 12.54
CA GLU A 262 5.84 20.01 13.54
C GLU A 262 4.82 18.87 13.55
N TYR A 263 4.15 18.72 14.70
CA TYR A 263 3.08 17.76 14.89
C TYR A 263 1.75 18.52 14.95
N ASP A 264 0.82 18.22 14.05
CA ASP A 264 -0.56 18.63 14.17
C ASP A 264 -1.38 17.49 14.79
N THR A 265 -2.04 17.79 15.89
CA THR A 265 -2.94 16.86 16.61
C THR A 265 -4.39 17.06 16.16
#